data_20bc29b7d7dc94e63b831363b50468b6
#
_entry.id   20bc29b7d7dc94e63b831363b50468b6
#
_cell.length_a   1.000
_cell.length_b   1.000
_cell.length_c   1.000
_cell.angle_alpha   90.00
_cell.angle_beta   90.00
_cell.angle_gamma   90.00
#
_symmetry.space_group_name_H-M   'P 1'
#
loop_
_entity.id
_entity.type
_entity.pdbx_description
1 polymer ?
#
loop_
_entity_poly.entity_id
_entity_poly.type
_entity_poly.pdbx_seq_one_letter_code
_entity_poly.pdbx_strand_id
1 'polypeptide(L)'
;MNMIRTIQYFSMALLFCGMPMLAEAQQRSVVEKVLVRQKSKVLKDGSTYKGDMMLMRPHGKGKLTYTNGTIYQGQFEYGKRHGEGTMTYSNGDRYEGSWIKDVRHGVGVYHYVDGRRYEGNYYMDKVQGFGTMYYVNGDTYTGLWEEGKRHGKGVYIWCYDGSNYNGEWFNDKKEGQGRMFWLDGASYEGEWKADLRHGTGTFYYSNGDEYSGQWHDNVQHGKGEYQFADGDVYVGEYVMGVRSGYGDYTRADGSRYVGEYKNGDIDGRGKYEMASGETYDGEWRENKRHGEGICRWTNGDVYEGQWADDLPHGKGCMTLSDSTVYNGEYKNGLKDGEGTIIFSDGSRMVGTFVNDLKHGSFKEYDTEGNLVKSSTYVNGLTR
;
A
#
# COMPACT_ATOMS: atom_id res chain seq x y z
N MET A 1 16.34 -25.28 19.42
CA MET A 1 17.78 -25.38 19.76
C MET A 1 18.32 -23.97 19.83
N ASN A 2 18.65 -23.54 21.05
CA ASN A 2 18.95 -22.18 21.48
C ASN A 2 20.13 -21.54 20.74
N MET A 3 20.01 -20.24 20.44
CA MET A 3 21.15 -19.36 20.41
C MET A 3 20.75 -17.94 20.82
N ILE A 4 20.89 -17.70 22.13
CA ILE A 4 20.95 -16.37 22.74
C ILE A 4 22.34 -15.81 22.46
N ARG A 5 22.45 -14.67 21.79
CA ARG A 5 23.71 -13.91 21.71
C ARG A 5 23.65 -12.70 22.64
N THR A 6 24.41 -12.83 23.70
CA THR A 6 24.76 -11.83 24.69
C THR A 6 25.61 -10.72 24.05
N ILE A 7 25.18 -9.46 24.20
CA ILE A 7 26.01 -8.29 23.88
C ILE A 7 26.76 -7.90 25.14
N GLN A 8 28.07 -8.06 25.12
CA GLN A 8 28.99 -7.59 26.17
C GLN A 8 29.26 -6.09 25.98
N TYR A 9 28.97 -5.30 27.02
CA TYR A 9 29.45 -3.93 27.14
C TYR A 9 30.90 -3.94 27.60
N PHE A 10 31.77 -3.31 26.81
CA PHE A 10 33.14 -2.99 27.20
C PHE A 10 33.13 -1.79 28.15
N SER A 11 33.42 -2.01 29.40
CA SER A 11 33.80 -0.98 30.37
C SER A 11 35.25 -0.59 30.14
N MET A 12 35.52 0.62 29.69
CA MET A 12 36.86 1.19 29.68
C MET A 12 37.05 1.98 30.99
N ALA A 13 37.68 1.33 31.97
CA ALA A 13 38.14 1.99 33.19
C ALA A 13 39.41 2.76 32.88
N LEU A 14 39.34 4.10 32.95
CA LEU A 14 40.52 4.96 33.03
C LEU A 14 40.80 5.28 34.47
N LEU A 15 41.90 4.70 34.96
CA LEU A 15 42.56 5.13 36.20
C LEU A 15 43.01 6.58 36.06
N PHE A 16 42.51 7.47 36.89
CA PHE A 16 43.19 8.71 37.26
C PHE A 16 43.41 8.74 38.73
N CYS A 17 44.66 8.88 39.03
CA CYS A 17 45.34 8.91 40.31
C CYS A 17 44.86 10.10 41.18
N GLY A 18 44.83 9.84 42.46
CA GLY A 18 44.46 10.60 43.58
C GLY A 18 44.61 12.12 43.65
N MET A 19 43.69 12.61 44.50
CA MET A 19 43.46 13.97 45.01
C MET A 19 42.59 14.87 44.15
N PRO A 20 41.29 15.11 44.52
CA PRO A 20 40.98 15.98 45.62
C PRO A 20 39.67 15.62 46.39
N MET A 21 39.62 14.56 47.14
CA MET A 21 38.46 14.33 48.04
C MET A 21 38.37 15.39 49.15
N LEU A 22 39.45 16.03 49.55
CA LEU A 22 39.45 17.09 50.57
C LEU A 22 38.90 18.42 50.05
N ALA A 23 39.12 18.76 48.78
CA ALA A 23 38.61 20.00 48.18
C ALA A 23 37.08 19.95 47.96
N GLU A 24 36.56 18.80 47.51
CA GLU A 24 35.12 18.60 47.31
C GLU A 24 34.34 18.55 48.64
N ALA A 25 34.94 17.92 49.67
CA ALA A 25 34.31 17.92 51.01
C ALA A 25 34.27 19.32 51.65
N GLN A 26 35.33 20.14 51.47
CA GLN A 26 35.32 21.53 51.90
C GLN A 26 34.37 22.43 51.09
N GLN A 27 34.24 22.22 49.80
CA GLN A 27 33.29 22.94 48.95
C GLN A 27 31.84 22.55 49.33
N ARG A 28 31.54 21.29 49.57
CA ARG A 28 30.22 20.84 50.10
C ARG A 28 29.91 21.47 51.46
N SER A 29 30.86 21.57 52.37
CA SER A 29 30.63 22.16 53.70
C SER A 29 30.40 23.69 53.67
N VAL A 30 31.00 24.39 52.71
CA VAL A 30 30.77 25.84 52.50
C VAL A 30 29.41 26.07 51.83
N VAL A 31 29.01 25.24 50.89
CA VAL A 31 27.68 25.33 50.25
C VAL A 31 26.55 25.04 51.25
N GLU A 32 26.72 24.06 52.13
CA GLU A 32 25.73 23.77 53.20
C GLU A 32 25.56 24.93 54.21
N LYS A 33 26.60 25.73 54.46
CA LYS A 33 26.53 26.91 55.38
C LYS A 33 25.78 28.09 54.77
N VAL A 34 25.59 28.16 53.45
CA VAL A 34 24.93 29.27 52.75
C VAL A 34 23.48 28.89 52.37
N LEU A 35 23.11 27.61 52.46
CA LEU A 35 21.76 27.12 52.22
C LEU A 35 20.87 27.42 53.45
N VAL A 36 19.88 28.27 53.27
CA VAL A 36 18.88 28.57 54.30
C VAL A 36 17.59 27.79 53.99
N ARG A 37 17.25 26.82 54.85
CA ARG A 37 16.07 25.98 54.68
C ARG A 37 14.77 26.70 55.07
N GLN A 38 13.69 26.40 54.28
CA GLN A 38 12.29 26.78 54.60
C GLN A 38 12.01 28.27 54.82
N LYS A 39 12.43 29.16 53.95
CA LYS A 39 11.98 30.54 53.92
C LYS A 39 10.79 30.79 53.01
N SER A 40 9.93 31.73 53.43
CA SER A 40 8.92 32.33 52.55
C SER A 40 9.40 33.67 52.03
N LYS A 41 9.17 33.97 50.75
CA LYS A 41 9.54 35.23 50.11
C LYS A 41 8.52 35.60 49.03
N VAL A 42 8.12 36.86 48.99
CA VAL A 42 7.42 37.44 47.84
C VAL A 42 8.48 37.90 46.84
N LEU A 43 8.36 37.46 45.60
CA LEU A 43 9.23 37.84 44.51
C LEU A 43 8.82 39.17 43.89
N LYS A 44 9.66 39.72 42.99
CA LYS A 44 9.41 41.05 42.39
C LYS A 44 8.15 41.11 41.54
N ASP A 45 7.72 39.99 40.98
CA ASP A 45 6.52 39.82 40.16
C ASP A 45 5.25 39.55 40.98
N GLY A 46 5.35 39.56 42.31
CA GLY A 46 4.25 39.28 43.23
C GLY A 46 4.04 37.79 43.52
N SER A 47 4.77 36.87 42.87
CA SER A 47 4.72 35.44 43.14
C SER A 47 5.26 35.12 44.53
N THR A 48 4.76 34.05 45.16
CA THR A 48 5.22 33.60 46.48
C THR A 48 6.05 32.34 46.40
N TYR A 49 7.24 32.40 46.99
CA TYR A 49 8.13 31.24 47.11
C TYR A 49 8.19 30.75 48.55
N LYS A 50 8.14 29.45 48.75
CA LYS A 50 8.38 28.79 50.05
C LYS A 50 9.31 27.58 49.84
N GLY A 51 10.50 27.64 50.43
CA GLY A 51 11.50 26.56 50.27
C GLY A 51 12.91 26.96 50.63
N ASP A 52 13.85 26.17 50.16
CA ASP A 52 15.27 26.37 50.39
C ASP A 52 15.79 27.56 49.56
N MET A 53 16.72 28.31 50.12
CA MET A 53 17.32 29.49 49.48
C MET A 53 18.83 29.49 49.62
N MET A 54 19.51 29.94 48.59
CA MET A 54 20.93 30.22 48.59
C MET A 54 21.17 31.60 47.99
N LEU A 55 21.98 32.44 48.66
CA LEU A 55 22.25 33.83 48.23
C LEU A 55 20.96 34.62 47.89
N MET A 56 19.94 34.49 48.75
CA MET A 56 18.63 35.14 48.59
C MET A 56 17.82 34.73 47.36
N ARG A 57 18.20 33.63 46.66
CA ARG A 57 17.50 33.05 45.50
C ARG A 57 16.95 31.66 45.85
N PRO A 58 15.82 31.25 45.29
CA PRO A 58 15.36 29.87 45.35
C PRO A 58 16.48 28.88 44.98
N HIS A 59 16.70 27.88 45.84
CA HIS A 59 17.70 26.83 45.61
C HIS A 59 17.27 25.56 46.37
N GLY A 60 17.61 24.38 45.88
CA GLY A 60 17.14 23.13 46.49
C GLY A 60 15.63 22.91 46.30
N LYS A 61 14.93 22.40 47.31
CA LYS A 61 13.49 22.09 47.20
C LYS A 61 12.61 23.29 47.59
N GLY A 62 11.54 23.51 46.79
CA GLY A 62 10.61 24.61 47.10
C GLY A 62 9.31 24.55 46.31
N LYS A 63 8.38 25.42 46.73
CA LYS A 63 7.10 25.68 46.08
C LYS A 63 7.04 27.14 45.65
N LEU A 64 6.77 27.37 44.38
CA LEU A 64 6.53 28.71 43.82
C LEU A 64 5.06 28.78 43.37
N THR A 65 4.34 29.77 43.91
CA THR A 65 2.96 30.07 43.50
C THR A 65 2.98 31.39 42.74
N TYR A 66 2.61 31.31 41.46
CA TYR A 66 2.53 32.48 40.58
C TYR A 66 1.26 33.29 40.86
N THR A 67 1.25 34.54 40.45
CA THR A 67 0.10 35.45 40.64
C THR A 67 -1.16 35.04 39.87
N ASN A 68 -0.98 34.28 38.78
CA ASN A 68 -2.09 33.70 37.99
C ASN A 68 -2.64 32.38 38.55
N GLY A 69 -2.16 31.92 39.72
CA GLY A 69 -2.59 30.67 40.33
C GLY A 69 -1.80 29.43 39.90
N THR A 70 -0.89 29.51 38.90
CA THR A 70 0.01 28.42 38.54
C THR A 70 0.94 28.10 39.72
N ILE A 71 1.21 26.81 39.95
CA ILE A 71 2.04 26.34 41.05
C ILE A 71 3.15 25.45 40.51
N TYR A 72 4.40 25.75 40.88
CA TYR A 72 5.51 24.83 40.71
C TYR A 72 5.97 24.30 42.06
N GLN A 73 6.17 22.99 42.15
CA GLN A 73 6.75 22.36 43.34
C GLN A 73 7.85 21.42 42.89
N GLY A 74 9.09 21.69 43.25
CA GLY A 74 10.23 20.90 42.78
C GLY A 74 11.56 21.48 43.19
N GLN A 75 12.56 21.18 42.42
CA GLN A 75 13.93 21.62 42.63
C GLN A 75 14.19 22.96 41.93
N PHE A 76 15.07 23.74 42.54
CA PHE A 76 15.53 25.03 42.05
C PHE A 76 17.06 25.10 42.08
N GLU A 77 17.62 25.77 41.11
CA GLU A 77 19.03 26.11 41.03
C GLU A 77 19.19 27.59 40.70
N TYR A 78 19.82 28.36 41.62
CA TYR A 78 20.07 29.82 41.52
C TYR A 78 18.85 30.65 41.07
N GLY A 79 17.67 30.31 41.58
CA GLY A 79 16.44 31.01 41.32
C GLY A 79 15.60 30.48 40.15
N LYS A 80 16.08 29.48 39.45
CA LYS A 80 15.42 28.84 38.30
C LYS A 80 14.94 27.43 38.63
N ARG A 81 13.81 27.02 38.08
CA ARG A 81 13.35 25.63 38.15
C ARG A 81 14.42 24.72 37.50
N HIS A 82 14.77 23.66 38.20
CA HIS A 82 15.82 22.74 37.77
C HIS A 82 15.56 21.35 38.38
N GLY A 83 16.17 20.28 37.84
CA GLY A 83 15.95 18.92 38.34
C GLY A 83 14.48 18.48 38.22
N GLU A 84 14.02 17.70 39.21
CA GLU A 84 12.65 17.17 39.19
C GLU A 84 11.65 18.15 39.80
N GLY A 85 10.47 18.26 39.14
CA GLY A 85 9.41 19.13 39.67
C GLY A 85 8.07 18.94 38.95
N THR A 86 7.02 19.35 39.67
CA THR A 86 5.64 19.36 39.19
C THR A 86 5.17 20.79 38.96
N MET A 87 4.63 21.06 37.78
CA MET A 87 3.93 22.31 37.45
C MET A 87 2.43 22.00 37.35
N THR A 88 1.62 22.70 38.14
CA THR A 88 0.17 22.72 37.98
C THR A 88 -0.20 24.09 37.42
N TYR A 89 -0.72 24.14 36.21
CA TYR A 89 -1.09 25.34 35.51
C TYR A 89 -2.48 25.82 35.94
N SER A 90 -2.72 27.12 35.83
CA SER A 90 -4.00 27.72 36.20
C SER A 90 -5.20 27.26 35.36
N ASN A 91 -4.95 26.72 34.15
CA ASN A 91 -5.98 26.12 33.30
C ASN A 91 -6.33 24.67 33.69
N GLY A 92 -5.64 24.08 34.68
CA GLY A 92 -5.82 22.70 35.12
C GLY A 92 -4.84 21.69 34.55
N ASP A 93 -4.04 22.06 33.56
CA ASP A 93 -2.97 21.18 33.05
C ASP A 93 -1.93 20.90 34.15
N ARG A 94 -1.23 19.78 34.03
CA ARG A 94 -0.19 19.39 34.96
C ARG A 94 0.99 18.75 34.25
N TYR A 95 2.20 19.21 34.56
CA TYR A 95 3.46 18.59 34.11
C TYR A 95 4.23 18.06 35.32
N GLU A 96 4.74 16.84 35.18
CA GLU A 96 5.66 16.21 36.13
C GLU A 96 6.89 15.74 35.39
N GLY A 97 8.07 16.13 35.81
CA GLY A 97 9.30 15.69 35.16
C GLY A 97 10.46 16.64 35.36
N SER A 98 11.43 16.49 34.49
CA SER A 98 12.73 17.16 34.57
C SER A 98 12.69 18.59 34.04
N TRP A 99 13.46 19.47 34.64
CA TRP A 99 13.60 20.87 34.32
C TRP A 99 15.06 21.29 34.24
N ILE A 100 15.38 22.14 33.27
CA ILE A 100 16.68 22.80 33.16
C ILE A 100 16.46 24.30 32.94
N LYS A 101 16.91 25.14 33.91
CA LYS A 101 16.89 26.62 33.80
C LYS A 101 15.53 27.18 33.33
N ASP A 102 14.44 26.75 34.01
CA ASP A 102 13.05 27.14 33.80
C ASP A 102 12.33 26.50 32.62
N VAL A 103 12.95 25.62 31.81
CA VAL A 103 12.31 24.92 30.72
C VAL A 103 12.18 23.43 31.00
N ARG A 104 11.14 22.80 30.52
CA ARG A 104 10.96 21.32 30.54
C ARG A 104 12.05 20.71 29.67
N HIS A 105 12.70 19.68 30.22
CA HIS A 105 13.80 18.99 29.54
C HIS A 105 13.90 17.56 30.07
N GLY A 106 14.41 16.61 29.24
CA GLY A 106 14.48 15.21 29.66
C GLY A 106 13.10 14.53 29.66
N VAL A 107 12.89 13.62 30.61
CA VAL A 107 11.65 12.84 30.68
C VAL A 107 10.59 13.56 31.53
N GLY A 108 9.34 13.50 31.08
CA GLY A 108 8.22 14.04 31.85
C GLY A 108 6.87 13.52 31.38
N VAL A 109 5.88 13.74 32.27
CA VAL A 109 4.48 13.41 32.00
C VAL A 109 3.67 14.71 31.98
N TYR A 110 2.89 14.91 30.94
CA TYR A 110 1.97 16.04 30.81
C TYR A 110 0.54 15.55 30.82
N HIS A 111 -0.25 15.99 31.77
CA HIS A 111 -1.67 15.75 31.84
C HIS A 111 -2.39 17.01 31.34
N TYR A 112 -3.10 16.89 30.27
CA TYR A 112 -3.94 17.94 29.71
C TYR A 112 -5.29 17.99 30.44
N VAL A 113 -5.85 19.15 30.62
CA VAL A 113 -7.17 19.33 31.24
C VAL A 113 -8.29 18.66 30.45
N ASP A 114 -8.11 18.48 29.15
CA ASP A 114 -9.04 17.79 28.29
C ASP A 114 -9.00 16.25 28.42
N GLY A 115 -8.12 15.70 29.24
CA GLY A 115 -7.96 14.28 29.52
C GLY A 115 -6.87 13.59 28.70
N ARG A 116 -6.25 14.23 27.72
CA ARG A 116 -5.05 13.67 27.05
C ARG A 116 -3.89 13.57 28.04
N ARG A 117 -2.97 12.67 27.76
CA ARG A 117 -1.75 12.50 28.55
C ARG A 117 -0.57 12.18 27.62
N TYR A 118 0.52 12.91 27.79
CA TYR A 118 1.80 12.61 27.13
C TYR A 118 2.83 12.13 28.15
N GLU A 119 3.54 11.07 27.82
CA GLU A 119 4.67 10.52 28.59
C GLU A 119 5.87 10.41 27.65
N GLY A 120 6.95 11.11 27.91
CA GLY A 120 8.11 11.05 27.04
C GLY A 120 9.10 12.18 27.20
N ASN A 121 9.91 12.34 26.16
CA ASN A 121 11.01 13.26 26.17
C ASN A 121 10.60 14.69 25.81
N TYR A 122 11.23 15.64 26.48
CA TYR A 122 11.16 17.08 26.26
C TYR A 122 12.55 17.64 25.96
N TYR A 123 12.61 18.56 25.03
CA TYR A 123 13.78 19.37 24.77
C TYR A 123 13.37 20.85 24.66
N MET A 124 13.86 21.67 25.58
CA MET A 124 13.60 23.14 25.61
C MET A 124 12.10 23.48 25.47
N ASP A 125 11.26 22.93 26.37
CA ASP A 125 9.80 23.03 26.43
C ASP A 125 9.01 22.33 25.30
N LYS A 126 9.66 21.78 24.29
CA LYS A 126 9.01 21.07 23.19
C LYS A 126 8.99 19.56 23.44
N VAL A 127 7.93 18.91 23.02
CA VAL A 127 7.89 17.45 22.91
C VAL A 127 8.87 17.05 21.81
N GLN A 128 9.89 16.27 22.15
CA GLN A 128 11.00 15.95 21.28
C GLN A 128 11.61 14.59 21.65
N GLY A 129 11.86 13.70 20.67
CA GLY A 129 12.39 12.36 20.93
C GLY A 129 11.29 11.34 21.18
N PHE A 130 11.56 10.28 21.95
CA PHE A 130 10.60 9.18 22.13
C PHE A 130 9.56 9.50 23.21
N GLY A 131 8.29 9.13 22.92
CA GLY A 131 7.20 9.30 23.90
C GLY A 131 5.87 8.70 23.42
N THR A 132 4.94 8.60 24.37
CA THR A 132 3.58 8.10 24.15
C THR A 132 2.55 9.18 24.43
N MET A 133 1.65 9.40 23.48
CA MET A 133 0.43 10.19 23.64
C MET A 133 -0.75 9.26 23.84
N TYR A 134 -1.51 9.48 24.89
CA TYR A 134 -2.81 8.88 25.16
C TYR A 134 -3.89 9.91 24.85
N TYR A 135 -4.77 9.59 23.91
CA TYR A 135 -5.85 10.47 23.49
C TYR A 135 -7.14 10.21 24.29
N VAL A 136 -8.04 11.17 24.34
CA VAL A 136 -9.30 11.09 25.11
C VAL A 136 -10.22 9.96 24.62
N ASN A 137 -10.18 9.67 23.33
CA ASN A 137 -10.96 8.59 22.72
C ASN A 137 -10.35 7.20 22.94
N GLY A 138 -9.25 7.11 23.70
CA GLY A 138 -8.52 5.88 24.00
C GLY A 138 -7.44 5.50 22.97
N ASP A 139 -7.33 6.22 21.87
CA ASP A 139 -6.23 6.01 20.91
C ASP A 139 -4.87 6.24 21.57
N THR A 140 -3.84 5.60 21.03
CA THR A 140 -2.48 5.81 21.48
C THR A 140 -1.53 6.01 20.32
N TYR A 141 -0.54 6.88 20.51
CA TYR A 141 0.62 6.96 19.66
C TYR A 141 1.88 6.76 20.49
N THR A 142 2.71 5.82 20.12
CA THR A 142 4.03 5.58 20.73
C THR A 142 5.09 5.64 19.64
N GLY A 143 6.03 6.57 19.77
CA GLY A 143 7.06 6.75 18.76
C GLY A 143 7.89 8.00 18.93
N LEU A 144 8.55 8.40 17.86
CA LEU A 144 9.36 9.61 17.82
C LEU A 144 8.50 10.85 17.60
N TRP A 145 8.94 11.93 18.20
CA TRP A 145 8.34 13.26 18.15
C TRP A 145 9.38 14.30 17.77
N GLU A 146 9.01 15.22 16.93
CA GLU A 146 9.79 16.40 16.60
C GLU A 146 8.93 17.64 16.70
N GLU A 147 9.35 18.60 17.49
CA GLU A 147 8.63 19.88 17.71
C GLU A 147 7.14 19.72 18.07
N GLY A 148 6.80 18.67 18.82
CA GLY A 148 5.43 18.36 19.23
C GLY A 148 4.58 17.64 18.18
N LYS A 149 5.15 17.21 17.06
CA LYS A 149 4.50 16.42 16.01
C LYS A 149 5.05 15.01 15.94
N ARG A 150 4.22 14.07 15.55
CA ARG A 150 4.66 12.69 15.26
C ARG A 150 5.65 12.74 14.10
N HIS A 151 6.80 12.09 14.30
CA HIS A 151 7.91 12.10 13.35
C HIS A 151 8.69 10.79 13.44
N GLY A 152 9.43 10.41 12.36
CA GLY A 152 10.20 9.16 12.34
C GLY A 152 9.34 7.93 12.65
N LYS A 153 9.90 6.92 13.29
CA LYS A 153 9.19 5.65 13.53
C LYS A 153 8.23 5.74 14.72
N GLY A 154 7.02 5.20 14.53
CA GLY A 154 6.01 5.14 15.59
C GLY A 154 4.83 4.25 15.26
N VAL A 155 4.12 3.87 16.31
CA VAL A 155 2.91 3.04 16.25
C VAL A 155 1.73 3.87 16.71
N TYR A 156 0.67 3.91 15.89
CA TYR A 156 -0.63 4.46 16.27
C TYR A 156 -1.64 3.32 16.38
N ILE A 157 -2.39 3.28 17.46
CA ILE A 157 -3.44 2.30 17.69
C ILE A 157 -4.76 3.05 17.87
N TRP A 158 -5.74 2.73 17.02
CA TRP A 158 -7.11 3.20 17.15
C TRP A 158 -7.85 2.31 18.16
N CYS A 159 -8.27 2.89 19.26
CA CYS A 159 -8.95 2.15 20.35
C CYS A 159 -10.31 1.61 19.94
N TYR A 160 -11.01 2.33 19.05
CA TYR A 160 -12.38 2.01 18.63
C TYR A 160 -12.48 0.63 17.97
N ASP A 161 -11.53 0.30 17.11
CA ASP A 161 -11.59 -0.93 16.30
C ASP A 161 -10.33 -1.81 16.41
N GLY A 162 -9.29 -1.35 17.12
CA GLY A 162 -8.03 -2.06 17.24
C GLY A 162 -7.13 -2.00 16.01
N SER A 163 -7.54 -1.28 14.96
CA SER A 163 -6.68 -0.99 13.81
C SER A 163 -5.38 -0.34 14.28
N ASN A 164 -4.30 -0.59 13.58
CA ASN A 164 -3.03 0.03 13.96
C ASN A 164 -2.14 0.29 12.74
N TYR A 165 -1.36 1.35 12.85
CA TYR A 165 -0.30 1.68 11.91
C TYR A 165 1.05 1.62 12.61
N ASN A 166 1.98 0.89 12.04
CA ASN A 166 3.39 0.81 12.48
C ASN A 166 4.27 1.23 11.31
N GLY A 167 4.89 2.39 11.39
CA GLY A 167 5.67 2.90 10.27
C GLY A 167 6.28 4.27 10.53
N GLU A 168 6.64 4.92 9.45
CA GLU A 168 7.27 6.24 9.47
C GLU A 168 6.22 7.35 9.45
N TRP A 169 6.56 8.46 10.09
CA TRP A 169 5.74 9.64 10.26
C TRP A 169 6.53 10.89 9.91
N PHE A 170 5.90 11.82 9.26
CA PHE A 170 6.44 13.15 8.99
C PHE A 170 5.39 14.22 9.23
N ASN A 171 5.64 15.11 10.20
CA ASN A 171 4.71 16.20 10.56
C ASN A 171 3.26 15.73 10.77
N ASP A 172 3.04 14.72 11.62
CA ASP A 172 1.76 14.11 11.95
C ASP A 172 1.11 13.26 10.87
N LYS A 173 1.74 13.06 9.71
CA LYS A 173 1.24 12.23 8.62
C LYS A 173 2.05 10.96 8.47
N LYS A 174 1.40 9.89 8.03
CA LYS A 174 2.08 8.66 7.60
C LYS A 174 2.92 8.99 6.36
N GLU A 175 4.19 8.58 6.39
CA GLU A 175 5.18 8.86 5.34
C GLU A 175 6.15 7.69 5.27
N GLY A 176 6.84 7.47 4.13
CA GLY A 176 7.84 6.42 3.99
C GLY A 176 7.27 5.02 4.15
N GLN A 177 8.02 4.12 4.78
CA GLN A 177 7.62 2.73 4.93
C GLN A 177 6.72 2.53 6.16
N GLY A 178 5.64 1.74 5.97
CA GLY A 178 4.74 1.43 7.07
C GLY A 178 3.74 0.33 6.78
N ARG A 179 3.27 -0.28 7.87
CA ARG A 179 2.27 -1.33 7.84
C ARG A 179 1.01 -0.90 8.57
N MET A 180 -0.12 -1.03 7.91
CA MET A 180 -1.46 -0.77 8.44
C MET A 180 -2.22 -2.08 8.57
N PHE A 181 -2.89 -2.28 9.70
CA PHE A 181 -3.83 -3.37 9.95
C PHE A 181 -5.21 -2.78 10.24
N TRP A 182 -6.23 -3.33 9.62
CA TRP A 182 -7.64 -2.97 9.84
C TRP A 182 -8.38 -4.07 10.61
N LEU A 183 -9.46 -3.68 11.28
CA LEU A 183 -10.31 -4.59 12.07
C LEU A 183 -10.86 -5.76 11.26
N ASP A 184 -11.19 -5.54 9.99
CA ASP A 184 -11.74 -6.57 9.08
C ASP A 184 -10.72 -7.63 8.65
N GLY A 185 -9.48 -7.54 9.13
CA GLY A 185 -8.37 -8.43 8.81
C GLY A 185 -7.55 -8.01 7.59
N ALA A 186 -7.96 -6.97 6.87
CA ALA A 186 -7.14 -6.42 5.79
C ALA A 186 -5.85 -5.82 6.33
N SER A 187 -4.79 -5.81 5.51
CA SER A 187 -3.55 -5.11 5.86
C SER A 187 -2.85 -4.56 4.62
N TYR A 188 -2.05 -3.53 4.84
CA TYR A 188 -1.18 -2.96 3.80
C TYR A 188 0.24 -2.82 4.34
N GLU A 189 1.22 -3.22 3.55
CA GLU A 189 2.64 -3.03 3.83
C GLU A 189 3.31 -2.39 2.62
N GLY A 190 3.88 -1.20 2.81
CA GLY A 190 4.50 -0.49 1.69
C GLY A 190 4.71 0.99 1.98
N GLU A 191 4.87 1.74 0.89
CA GLU A 191 5.15 3.16 0.93
C GLU A 191 3.90 4.00 1.18
N TRP A 192 4.09 5.06 1.97
CA TRP A 192 3.08 6.05 2.32
C TRP A 192 3.57 7.45 1.97
N LYS A 193 2.68 8.29 1.54
CA LYS A 193 2.93 9.71 1.29
C LYS A 193 1.74 10.53 1.76
N ALA A 194 1.96 11.40 2.73
CA ALA A 194 0.94 12.31 3.27
C ALA A 194 -0.37 11.58 3.67
N ASP A 195 -0.28 10.45 4.38
CA ASP A 195 -1.35 9.54 4.82
C ASP A 195 -1.94 8.62 3.73
N LEU A 196 -1.52 8.72 2.47
CA LEU A 196 -2.01 7.92 1.35
C LEU A 196 -1.01 6.80 1.00
N ARG A 197 -1.50 5.62 0.61
CA ARG A 197 -0.68 4.57 0.01
C ARG A 197 -0.10 5.10 -1.30
N HIS A 198 1.21 4.97 -1.47
CA HIS A 198 1.93 5.53 -2.61
C HIS A 198 3.13 4.62 -2.93
N GLY A 199 3.84 4.86 -4.06
CA GLY A 199 5.02 4.07 -4.40
C GLY A 199 4.73 2.59 -4.56
N THR A 200 5.46 1.72 -3.88
CA THR A 200 5.29 0.27 -3.94
C THR A 200 4.75 -0.30 -2.63
N GLY A 201 3.92 -1.33 -2.73
CA GLY A 201 3.38 -1.99 -1.54
C GLY A 201 2.42 -3.13 -1.86
N THR A 202 2.17 -3.95 -0.83
CA THR A 202 1.26 -5.08 -0.90
C THR A 202 0.04 -4.84 -0.01
N PHE A 203 -1.13 -5.03 -0.58
CA PHE A 203 -2.40 -4.99 0.14
C PHE A 203 -2.99 -6.40 0.21
N TYR A 204 -3.21 -6.86 1.42
CA TYR A 204 -3.91 -8.11 1.72
C TYR A 204 -5.37 -7.76 2.06
N TYR A 205 -6.29 -8.21 1.23
CA TYR A 205 -7.72 -7.96 1.42
C TYR A 205 -8.34 -8.96 2.41
N SER A 206 -9.38 -8.55 3.10
CA SER A 206 -10.09 -9.40 4.06
C SER A 206 -10.79 -10.61 3.43
N ASN A 207 -11.04 -10.59 2.12
CA ASN A 207 -11.61 -11.72 1.37
C ASN A 207 -10.55 -12.76 0.93
N GLY A 208 -9.27 -12.51 1.20
CA GLY A 208 -8.14 -13.37 0.83
C GLY A 208 -7.46 -12.99 -0.49
N ASP A 209 -7.92 -11.97 -1.18
CA ASP A 209 -7.18 -11.43 -2.32
C ASP A 209 -5.90 -10.73 -1.87
N GLU A 210 -4.94 -10.62 -2.79
CA GLU A 210 -3.69 -9.87 -2.58
C GLU A 210 -3.39 -9.01 -3.81
N TYR A 211 -2.98 -7.76 -3.58
CA TYR A 211 -2.39 -6.93 -4.62
C TYR A 211 -0.99 -6.51 -4.20
N SER A 212 0.00 -6.79 -5.04
CA SER A 212 1.39 -6.37 -4.87
C SER A 212 1.83 -5.57 -6.10
N GLY A 213 2.17 -4.30 -5.91
CA GLY A 213 2.50 -3.44 -7.04
C GLY A 213 2.64 -1.97 -6.69
N GLN A 214 2.46 -1.15 -7.70
CA GLN A 214 2.56 0.30 -7.58
C GLN A 214 1.24 0.93 -7.15
N TRP A 215 1.34 1.98 -6.35
CA TRP A 215 0.22 2.74 -5.78
C TRP A 215 0.38 4.23 -6.06
N HIS A 216 -0.71 4.89 -6.34
CA HIS A 216 -0.79 6.33 -6.43
C HIS A 216 -2.04 6.81 -5.70
N ASP A 217 -1.84 7.54 -4.59
CA ASP A 217 -2.91 8.16 -3.80
C ASP A 217 -4.05 7.18 -3.44
N ASN A 218 -3.70 6.04 -2.82
CA ASN A 218 -4.57 4.94 -2.39
C ASN A 218 -5.13 4.04 -3.50
N VAL A 219 -4.85 4.29 -4.78
CA VAL A 219 -5.30 3.45 -5.89
C VAL A 219 -4.15 2.70 -6.54
N GLN A 220 -4.42 1.53 -7.09
CA GLN A 220 -3.47 0.74 -7.87
C GLN A 220 -3.07 1.55 -9.11
N HIS A 221 -1.78 1.55 -9.42
CA HIS A 221 -1.25 2.29 -10.56
C HIS A 221 0.01 1.61 -11.10
N GLY A 222 0.37 1.85 -12.37
CA GLY A 222 1.57 1.26 -12.95
C GLY A 222 1.52 -0.27 -12.95
N LYS A 223 2.63 -0.93 -12.69
CA LYS A 223 2.74 -2.39 -12.73
C LYS A 223 2.35 -3.02 -11.39
N GLY A 224 1.61 -4.14 -11.47
CA GLY A 224 1.22 -4.89 -10.29
C GLY A 224 0.76 -6.30 -10.60
N GLU A 225 0.74 -7.11 -9.56
CA GLU A 225 0.20 -8.46 -9.53
C GLU A 225 -1.02 -8.48 -8.60
N TYR A 226 -2.12 -9.03 -9.06
CA TYR A 226 -3.32 -9.27 -8.28
C TYR A 226 -3.58 -10.77 -8.23
N GLN A 227 -3.54 -11.32 -7.04
CA GLN A 227 -3.89 -12.71 -6.75
C GLN A 227 -5.29 -12.73 -6.13
N PHE A 228 -6.20 -13.41 -6.79
CA PHE A 228 -7.57 -13.60 -6.31
C PHE A 228 -7.63 -14.78 -5.36
N ALA A 229 -8.51 -14.74 -4.38
CA ALA A 229 -8.69 -15.81 -3.41
C ALA A 229 -9.14 -17.14 -4.03
N ASP A 230 -9.75 -17.10 -5.20
CA ASP A 230 -10.16 -18.28 -5.98
C ASP A 230 -9.03 -18.91 -6.80
N GLY A 231 -7.85 -18.30 -6.80
CA GLY A 231 -6.64 -18.78 -7.45
C GLY A 231 -6.36 -18.17 -8.81
N ASP A 232 -7.18 -17.24 -9.29
CA ASP A 232 -6.87 -16.44 -10.47
C ASP A 232 -5.70 -15.49 -10.18
N VAL A 233 -4.90 -15.19 -11.20
CA VAL A 233 -3.77 -14.25 -11.09
C VAL A 233 -3.77 -13.30 -12.28
N TYR A 234 -3.66 -12.02 -12.00
CA TYR A 234 -3.41 -10.99 -13.02
C TYR A 234 -2.07 -10.31 -12.77
N VAL A 235 -1.20 -10.27 -13.77
CA VAL A 235 0.06 -9.52 -13.75
C VAL A 235 0.03 -8.54 -14.90
N GLY A 236 0.03 -7.24 -14.62
CA GLY A 236 -0.09 -6.25 -15.69
C GLY A 236 -0.08 -4.81 -15.22
N GLU A 237 -0.55 -3.95 -16.10
CA GLU A 237 -0.57 -2.51 -15.87
C GLU A 237 -1.93 -2.03 -15.37
N TYR A 238 -1.89 -1.01 -14.51
CA TYR A 238 -3.05 -0.35 -13.93
C TYR A 238 -2.97 1.17 -14.14
N VAL A 239 -4.10 1.76 -14.46
CA VAL A 239 -4.28 3.21 -14.48
C VAL A 239 -5.46 3.55 -13.58
N MET A 240 -5.21 4.25 -12.48
CA MET A 240 -6.23 4.68 -11.51
C MET A 240 -7.15 3.53 -11.05
N GLY A 241 -6.55 2.39 -10.69
CA GLY A 241 -7.25 1.21 -10.19
C GLY A 241 -7.84 0.30 -11.27
N VAL A 242 -7.69 0.64 -12.54
CA VAL A 242 -8.28 -0.10 -13.66
C VAL A 242 -7.18 -0.75 -14.49
N ARG A 243 -7.35 -2.04 -14.87
CA ARG A 243 -6.44 -2.74 -15.78
C ARG A 243 -6.34 -1.98 -17.10
N SER A 244 -5.11 -1.76 -17.57
CA SER A 244 -4.82 -1.00 -18.78
C SER A 244 -3.47 -1.44 -19.34
N GLY A 245 -3.19 -1.17 -20.61
CA GLY A 245 -1.93 -1.58 -21.23
C GLY A 245 -1.81 -3.08 -21.36
N TYR A 246 -0.62 -3.62 -21.14
CA TYR A 246 -0.35 -5.05 -21.36
C TYR A 246 -0.51 -5.83 -20.04
N GLY A 247 -1.19 -7.00 -20.13
CA GLY A 247 -1.43 -7.86 -18.97
C GLY A 247 -1.46 -9.35 -19.30
N ASP A 248 -1.22 -10.14 -18.28
CA ASP A 248 -1.24 -11.60 -18.26
C ASP A 248 -2.24 -12.03 -17.18
N TYR A 249 -3.33 -12.65 -17.60
CA TYR A 249 -4.36 -13.16 -16.72
C TYR A 249 -4.42 -14.67 -16.80
N THR A 250 -4.06 -15.33 -15.72
CA THR A 250 -4.13 -16.78 -15.58
C THR A 250 -5.27 -17.13 -14.62
N ARG A 251 -6.18 -17.97 -15.04
CA ARG A 251 -7.27 -18.50 -14.23
C ARG A 251 -6.85 -19.73 -13.43
N ALA A 252 -7.54 -20.00 -12.36
CA ALA A 252 -7.35 -21.20 -11.55
C ALA A 252 -7.58 -22.50 -12.32
N ASP A 253 -8.43 -22.48 -13.37
CA ASP A 253 -8.66 -23.62 -14.27
C ASP A 253 -7.52 -23.86 -15.26
N GLY A 254 -6.50 -22.99 -15.30
CA GLY A 254 -5.37 -23.03 -16.21
C GLY A 254 -5.57 -22.27 -17.52
N SER A 255 -6.74 -21.68 -17.77
CA SER A 255 -6.93 -20.77 -18.91
C SER A 255 -6.10 -19.51 -18.73
N ARG A 256 -5.55 -18.97 -19.84
CA ARG A 256 -4.66 -17.82 -19.78
C ARG A 256 -4.90 -16.85 -20.92
N TYR A 257 -4.98 -15.58 -20.59
CA TYR A 257 -4.95 -14.48 -21.57
C TYR A 257 -3.68 -13.64 -21.40
N VAL A 258 -3.01 -13.37 -22.49
CA VAL A 258 -1.85 -12.45 -22.53
C VAL A 258 -2.08 -11.45 -23.66
N GLY A 259 -2.20 -10.18 -23.33
CA GLY A 259 -2.50 -9.16 -24.33
C GLY A 259 -2.86 -7.80 -23.75
N GLU A 260 -3.51 -7.01 -24.59
CA GLU A 260 -3.84 -5.62 -24.28
C GLU A 260 -5.17 -5.48 -23.53
N TYR A 261 -5.19 -4.54 -22.59
CA TYR A 261 -6.34 -4.14 -21.78
C TYR A 261 -6.61 -2.66 -21.97
N LYS A 262 -7.86 -2.29 -22.00
CA LYS A 262 -8.31 -0.90 -22.00
C LYS A 262 -9.57 -0.75 -21.15
N ASN A 263 -9.51 0.17 -20.18
CA ASN A 263 -10.60 0.43 -19.24
C ASN A 263 -11.11 -0.81 -18.49
N GLY A 264 -10.24 -1.78 -18.22
CA GLY A 264 -10.55 -3.03 -17.53
C GLY A 264 -10.91 -4.20 -18.42
N ASP A 265 -11.26 -3.95 -19.68
CA ASP A 265 -11.62 -4.96 -20.68
C ASP A 265 -10.43 -5.41 -21.51
N ILE A 266 -10.49 -6.64 -22.00
CA ILE A 266 -9.62 -7.13 -23.06
C ILE A 266 -9.96 -6.34 -24.34
N ASP A 267 -9.02 -5.54 -24.85
CA ASP A 267 -9.23 -4.65 -26.00
C ASP A 267 -7.87 -4.36 -26.65
N GLY A 268 -7.71 -4.70 -27.90
CA GLY A 268 -6.45 -4.67 -28.65
C GLY A 268 -6.00 -6.07 -29.07
N ARG A 269 -4.70 -6.33 -29.12
CA ARG A 269 -4.15 -7.63 -29.51
C ARG A 269 -3.84 -8.50 -28.31
N GLY A 270 -4.17 -9.82 -28.44
CA GLY A 270 -3.87 -10.77 -27.37
C GLY A 270 -4.10 -12.21 -27.75
N LYS A 271 -3.46 -13.09 -26.97
CA LYS A 271 -3.58 -14.53 -27.10
C LYS A 271 -4.35 -15.08 -25.90
N TYR A 272 -5.35 -15.89 -26.16
CA TYR A 272 -6.09 -16.64 -25.15
C TYR A 272 -5.86 -18.14 -25.34
N GLU A 273 -5.52 -18.82 -24.27
CA GLU A 273 -5.38 -20.30 -24.21
C GLU A 273 -6.42 -20.81 -23.21
N MET A 274 -7.34 -21.64 -23.65
CA MET A 274 -8.32 -22.28 -22.78
C MET A 274 -7.71 -23.49 -22.07
N ALA A 275 -8.21 -23.84 -20.91
CA ALA A 275 -7.82 -25.07 -20.20
C ALA A 275 -8.04 -26.35 -21.03
N SER A 276 -8.98 -26.33 -21.96
CA SER A 276 -9.23 -27.41 -22.93
C SER A 276 -8.10 -27.59 -23.94
N GLY A 277 -7.22 -26.59 -24.12
CA GLY A 277 -6.16 -26.53 -25.13
C GLY A 277 -6.53 -25.77 -26.40
N GLU A 278 -7.74 -25.22 -26.49
CA GLU A 278 -8.11 -24.31 -27.56
C GLU A 278 -7.37 -22.99 -27.43
N THR A 279 -6.99 -22.40 -28.59
CA THR A 279 -6.28 -21.10 -28.57
C THR A 279 -6.93 -20.12 -29.54
N TYR A 280 -6.90 -18.84 -29.13
CA TYR A 280 -7.17 -17.73 -30.04
C TYR A 280 -6.03 -16.71 -29.94
N ASP A 281 -5.52 -16.30 -31.11
CA ASP A 281 -4.48 -15.27 -31.22
C ASP A 281 -4.96 -14.24 -32.24
N GLY A 282 -5.27 -13.01 -31.78
CA GLY A 282 -5.88 -12.02 -32.64
C GLY A 282 -6.30 -10.75 -31.93
N GLU A 283 -7.18 -10.02 -32.61
CA GLU A 283 -7.73 -8.76 -32.11
C GLU A 283 -8.95 -8.99 -31.22
N TRP A 284 -9.10 -8.14 -30.24
CA TRP A 284 -10.16 -8.15 -29.24
C TRP A 284 -10.80 -6.76 -29.14
N ARG A 285 -12.08 -6.72 -28.86
CA ARG A 285 -12.81 -5.49 -28.54
C ARG A 285 -13.84 -5.78 -27.47
N GLU A 286 -13.76 -5.06 -26.35
CA GLU A 286 -14.72 -5.20 -25.23
C GLU A 286 -14.92 -6.66 -24.82
N ASN A 287 -13.81 -7.39 -24.56
CA ASN A 287 -13.75 -8.81 -24.16
C ASN A 287 -14.23 -9.82 -25.22
N LYS A 288 -14.44 -9.40 -26.47
CA LYS A 288 -14.87 -10.28 -27.58
C LYS A 288 -13.83 -10.35 -28.67
N ARG A 289 -13.69 -11.52 -29.29
CA ARG A 289 -12.87 -11.68 -30.50
C ARG A 289 -13.40 -10.78 -31.59
N HIS A 290 -12.51 -10.02 -32.20
CA HIS A 290 -12.84 -9.03 -33.23
C HIS A 290 -11.68 -8.87 -34.20
N GLY A 291 -11.89 -8.17 -35.33
CA GLY A 291 -10.81 -7.93 -36.33
C GLY A 291 -10.20 -9.20 -36.87
N GLU A 292 -8.90 -9.21 -37.07
CA GLU A 292 -8.17 -10.39 -37.59
C GLU A 292 -7.72 -11.31 -36.43
N GLY A 293 -7.88 -12.63 -36.62
CA GLY A 293 -7.43 -13.61 -35.63
C GLY A 293 -7.43 -15.05 -36.09
N ILE A 294 -6.65 -15.86 -35.36
CA ILE A 294 -6.49 -17.30 -35.59
C ILE A 294 -7.03 -18.06 -34.40
N CYS A 295 -8.01 -18.92 -34.65
CA CYS A 295 -8.53 -19.86 -33.65
C CYS A 295 -8.10 -21.29 -34.00
N ARG A 296 -7.60 -22.04 -32.99
CA ARG A 296 -7.23 -23.44 -33.12
C ARG A 296 -8.04 -24.24 -32.10
N TRP A 297 -8.83 -25.18 -32.61
CA TRP A 297 -9.64 -26.07 -31.78
C TRP A 297 -8.88 -27.36 -31.45
N THR A 298 -9.27 -28.01 -30.37
CA THR A 298 -8.64 -29.27 -29.91
C THR A 298 -8.85 -30.45 -30.87
N ASN A 299 -9.88 -30.39 -31.72
CA ASN A 299 -10.12 -31.37 -32.74
C ASN A 299 -9.17 -31.25 -33.97
N GLY A 300 -8.30 -30.21 -33.97
CA GLY A 300 -7.36 -29.93 -35.02
C GLY A 300 -7.85 -28.95 -36.10
N ASP A 301 -9.08 -28.47 -36.00
CA ASP A 301 -9.59 -27.43 -36.90
C ASP A 301 -8.90 -26.09 -36.62
N VAL A 302 -8.70 -25.30 -37.66
CA VAL A 302 -8.09 -23.97 -37.58
C VAL A 302 -8.91 -22.98 -38.40
N TYR A 303 -9.31 -21.88 -37.80
CA TYR A 303 -9.85 -20.74 -38.53
C TYR A 303 -8.87 -19.57 -38.47
N GLU A 304 -8.60 -18.99 -39.62
CA GLU A 304 -7.81 -17.77 -39.78
C GLU A 304 -8.61 -16.77 -40.60
N GLY A 305 -8.91 -15.59 -40.03
CA GLY A 305 -9.69 -14.58 -40.73
C GLY A 305 -10.32 -13.58 -39.82
N GLN A 306 -11.35 -12.91 -40.35
CA GLN A 306 -12.04 -11.83 -39.68
C GLN A 306 -13.07 -12.33 -38.65
N TRP A 307 -13.19 -11.61 -37.57
CA TRP A 307 -14.07 -11.87 -36.43
C TRP A 307 -14.94 -10.66 -36.13
N ALA A 308 -16.15 -10.86 -35.75
CA ALA A 308 -17.02 -9.84 -35.16
C ALA A 308 -17.84 -10.48 -34.05
N ASP A 309 -17.79 -9.88 -32.82
CA ASP A 309 -18.56 -10.31 -31.65
C ASP A 309 -18.47 -11.83 -31.40
N ASP A 310 -17.23 -12.36 -31.31
CA ASP A 310 -16.87 -13.78 -31.09
C ASP A 310 -17.19 -14.74 -32.24
N LEU A 311 -17.69 -14.26 -33.35
CA LEU A 311 -18.08 -15.08 -34.49
C LEU A 311 -17.19 -14.82 -35.73
N PRO A 312 -16.80 -15.85 -36.53
CA PRO A 312 -16.24 -15.66 -37.83
C PRO A 312 -17.11 -14.70 -38.69
N HIS A 313 -16.46 -13.72 -39.31
CA HIS A 313 -17.14 -12.71 -40.11
C HIS A 313 -16.24 -12.26 -41.26
N GLY A 314 -16.83 -11.70 -42.35
CA GLY A 314 -16.03 -11.23 -43.48
C GLY A 314 -15.25 -12.36 -44.14
N LYS A 315 -14.01 -12.12 -44.51
CA LYS A 315 -13.17 -13.14 -45.19
C LYS A 315 -12.43 -13.99 -44.16
N GLY A 316 -12.40 -15.31 -44.46
CA GLY A 316 -11.68 -16.26 -43.61
C GLY A 316 -11.40 -17.60 -44.28
N CYS A 317 -10.46 -18.32 -43.69
CA CYS A 317 -10.02 -19.63 -44.09
C CYS A 317 -10.25 -20.60 -42.93
N MET A 318 -11.05 -21.64 -43.14
CA MET A 318 -11.25 -22.75 -42.19
C MET A 318 -10.53 -23.98 -42.72
N THR A 319 -9.56 -24.48 -42.01
CA THR A 319 -8.91 -25.76 -42.28
C THR A 319 -9.43 -26.78 -41.29
N LEU A 320 -10.06 -27.81 -41.76
CA LEU A 320 -10.56 -28.91 -40.95
C LEU A 320 -9.45 -29.95 -40.69
N SER A 321 -9.64 -30.73 -39.64
CA SER A 321 -8.71 -31.80 -39.22
C SER A 321 -8.47 -32.86 -40.28
N ASP A 322 -9.41 -33.05 -41.22
CA ASP A 322 -9.26 -33.94 -42.38
C ASP A 322 -8.53 -33.31 -43.58
N SER A 323 -7.96 -32.12 -43.38
CA SER A 323 -7.28 -31.28 -44.37
C SER A 323 -8.19 -30.67 -45.44
N THR A 324 -9.51 -30.71 -45.27
CA THR A 324 -10.44 -29.95 -46.10
C THR A 324 -10.33 -28.46 -45.75
N VAL A 325 -10.22 -27.60 -46.73
CA VAL A 325 -10.11 -26.14 -46.53
C VAL A 325 -11.32 -25.44 -47.13
N TYR A 326 -11.96 -24.58 -46.34
CA TYR A 326 -12.88 -23.60 -46.89
C TYR A 326 -12.23 -22.20 -46.84
N ASN A 327 -12.15 -21.55 -47.97
CA ASN A 327 -11.68 -20.18 -48.07
C ASN A 327 -12.81 -19.33 -48.70
N GLY A 328 -13.35 -18.38 -47.96
CA GLY A 328 -14.51 -17.64 -48.42
C GLY A 328 -15.05 -16.63 -47.41
N GLU A 329 -16.28 -16.22 -47.66
CA GLU A 329 -16.96 -15.23 -46.87
C GLU A 329 -17.80 -15.85 -45.77
N TYR A 330 -17.83 -15.18 -44.61
CA TYR A 330 -18.58 -15.53 -43.41
C TYR A 330 -19.46 -14.38 -42.95
N LYS A 331 -20.60 -14.71 -42.41
CA LYS A 331 -21.49 -13.76 -41.74
C LYS A 331 -22.07 -14.39 -40.47
N ASN A 332 -21.79 -13.80 -39.32
CA ASN A 332 -22.26 -14.28 -38.02
C ASN A 332 -21.94 -15.77 -37.77
N GLY A 333 -20.72 -16.20 -38.09
CA GLY A 333 -20.26 -17.57 -37.90
C GLY A 333 -20.58 -18.57 -39.03
N LEU A 334 -21.45 -18.19 -39.96
CA LEU A 334 -21.89 -19.06 -41.08
C LEU A 334 -21.22 -18.66 -42.39
N LYS A 335 -20.95 -19.64 -43.28
CA LYS A 335 -20.52 -19.36 -44.65
C LYS A 335 -21.62 -18.60 -45.38
N ASP A 336 -21.32 -17.39 -45.83
CA ASP A 336 -22.31 -16.51 -46.50
C ASP A 336 -21.58 -15.60 -47.48
N GLY A 337 -21.76 -15.84 -48.78
CA GLY A 337 -21.04 -15.20 -49.85
C GLY A 337 -20.25 -16.19 -50.73
N GLU A 338 -19.27 -15.69 -51.47
CA GLU A 338 -18.42 -16.52 -52.34
C GLU A 338 -17.44 -17.35 -51.51
N GLY A 339 -17.24 -18.62 -51.93
CA GLY A 339 -16.31 -19.50 -51.26
C GLY A 339 -15.80 -20.64 -52.12
N THR A 340 -14.62 -21.12 -51.72
CA THR A 340 -13.96 -22.28 -52.32
C THR A 340 -13.77 -23.33 -51.24
N ILE A 341 -14.24 -24.55 -51.50
CA ILE A 341 -13.87 -25.73 -50.73
C ILE A 341 -12.75 -26.43 -51.49
N ILE A 342 -11.64 -26.72 -50.84
CA ILE A 342 -10.53 -27.54 -51.32
C ILE A 342 -10.58 -28.82 -50.47
N PHE A 343 -10.76 -29.97 -51.12
CA PHE A 343 -10.81 -31.26 -50.46
C PHE A 343 -9.41 -31.80 -50.18
N SER A 344 -9.31 -32.78 -49.30
CA SER A 344 -8.02 -33.39 -48.91
C SER A 344 -7.27 -34.06 -50.08
N ASP A 345 -7.98 -34.46 -51.15
CA ASP A 345 -7.38 -34.98 -52.36
C ASP A 345 -6.86 -33.91 -53.35
N GLY A 346 -7.08 -32.62 -53.04
CA GLY A 346 -6.68 -31.47 -53.86
C GLY A 346 -7.75 -31.01 -54.87
N SER A 347 -8.82 -31.74 -55.01
CA SER A 347 -9.98 -31.30 -55.83
C SER A 347 -10.66 -30.09 -55.16
N ARG A 348 -11.38 -29.29 -55.92
CA ARG A 348 -12.00 -28.07 -55.34
C ARG A 348 -13.41 -27.80 -55.89
N MET A 349 -14.20 -27.13 -55.06
CA MET A 349 -15.53 -26.67 -55.40
C MET A 349 -15.64 -25.18 -55.15
N VAL A 350 -16.14 -24.42 -56.12
CA VAL A 350 -16.28 -22.97 -56.04
C VAL A 350 -17.74 -22.58 -56.27
N GLY A 351 -18.29 -21.72 -55.40
CA GLY A 351 -19.66 -21.25 -55.54
C GLY A 351 -20.06 -20.33 -54.41
N THR A 352 -21.35 -20.01 -54.36
CA THR A 352 -21.90 -19.07 -53.35
C THR A 352 -22.63 -19.84 -52.25
N PHE A 353 -22.43 -19.41 -51.00
CA PHE A 353 -23.09 -19.94 -49.81
C PHE A 353 -24.09 -18.93 -49.27
N VAL A 354 -25.17 -19.38 -48.69
CA VAL A 354 -26.12 -18.58 -47.89
C VAL A 354 -26.42 -19.38 -46.65
N ASN A 355 -26.04 -18.82 -45.46
CA ASN A 355 -26.20 -19.48 -44.17
C ASN A 355 -25.72 -20.96 -44.18
N ASP A 356 -24.46 -21.21 -44.53
CA ASP A 356 -23.79 -22.49 -44.68
C ASP A 356 -24.30 -23.38 -45.85
N LEU A 357 -25.39 -23.02 -46.48
CA LEU A 357 -26.00 -23.84 -47.56
C LEU A 357 -25.52 -23.38 -48.92
N LYS A 358 -25.19 -24.36 -49.81
CA LYS A 358 -24.88 -24.07 -51.20
C LYS A 358 -26.07 -23.42 -51.88
N HIS A 359 -25.83 -22.27 -52.56
CA HIS A 359 -26.85 -21.51 -53.25
C HIS A 359 -26.31 -20.98 -54.61
N GLY A 360 -27.09 -21.10 -55.68
CA GLY A 360 -26.64 -20.66 -56.99
C GLY A 360 -25.77 -21.68 -57.72
N SER A 361 -24.92 -21.22 -58.63
CA SER A 361 -24.04 -22.06 -59.46
C SER A 361 -22.79 -22.48 -58.70
N PHE A 362 -22.48 -23.77 -58.76
CA PHE A 362 -21.23 -24.37 -58.26
C PHE A 362 -20.46 -25.01 -59.40
N LYS A 363 -19.13 -24.87 -59.35
CA LYS A 363 -18.19 -25.51 -60.28
C LYS A 363 -17.26 -26.41 -59.47
N GLU A 364 -17.11 -27.64 -59.92
CA GLU A 364 -16.22 -28.64 -59.35
C GLU A 364 -15.03 -28.86 -60.28
N TYR A 365 -13.83 -28.89 -59.74
CA TYR A 365 -12.58 -29.03 -60.45
C TYR A 365 -11.81 -30.23 -59.87
N ASP A 366 -11.12 -31.00 -60.77
CA ASP A 366 -10.22 -32.03 -60.34
C ASP A 366 -8.89 -31.47 -59.74
N THR A 367 -7.97 -32.39 -59.42
CA THR A 367 -6.64 -32.07 -58.86
C THR A 367 -5.73 -31.39 -59.88
N GLU A 368 -5.99 -31.54 -61.18
CA GLU A 368 -5.26 -30.87 -62.27
C GLU A 368 -5.85 -29.48 -62.61
N GLY A 369 -7.01 -29.14 -62.00
CA GLY A 369 -7.70 -27.86 -62.21
C GLY A 369 -8.68 -27.88 -63.39
N ASN A 370 -9.01 -29.00 -63.97
CA ASN A 370 -10.00 -29.14 -65.03
C ASN A 370 -11.43 -29.08 -64.42
N LEU A 371 -12.35 -28.39 -65.13
CA LEU A 371 -13.76 -28.37 -64.73
C LEU A 371 -14.39 -29.76 -65.01
N VAL A 372 -14.85 -30.42 -63.92
CA VAL A 372 -15.47 -31.77 -63.97
C VAL A 372 -16.97 -31.71 -63.96
N LYS A 373 -17.54 -30.72 -63.24
CA LYS A 373 -18.99 -30.63 -63.08
C LYS A 373 -19.44 -29.18 -62.79
N SER A 374 -20.63 -28.85 -63.26
CA SER A 374 -21.36 -27.62 -62.85
C SER A 374 -22.73 -28.05 -62.40
N SER A 375 -23.12 -27.50 -61.21
CA SER A 375 -24.42 -27.83 -60.59
C SER A 375 -25.05 -26.54 -60.07
N THR A 376 -26.38 -26.49 -60.00
CA THR A 376 -27.11 -25.37 -59.41
C THR A 376 -27.79 -25.86 -58.13
N TYR A 377 -27.67 -25.05 -57.09
CA TYR A 377 -28.25 -25.36 -55.77
C TYR A 377 -29.25 -24.27 -55.33
N VAL A 378 -30.27 -24.69 -54.62
CA VAL A 378 -31.21 -23.80 -53.95
C VAL A 378 -31.33 -24.29 -52.50
N ASN A 379 -30.84 -23.51 -51.52
CA ASN A 379 -30.80 -23.87 -50.12
C ASN A 379 -30.26 -25.28 -49.85
N GLY A 380 -29.10 -25.60 -50.45
CA GLY A 380 -28.39 -26.88 -50.30
C GLY A 380 -28.89 -28.04 -51.15
N LEU A 381 -30.02 -27.92 -51.85
CA LEU A 381 -30.57 -28.94 -52.70
C LEU A 381 -30.21 -28.70 -54.18
N THR A 382 -29.70 -29.75 -54.87
CA THR A 382 -29.43 -29.69 -56.30
C THR A 382 -30.73 -29.55 -57.11
N ARG A 383 -30.71 -28.66 -58.08
CA ARG A 383 -31.77 -28.51 -59.05
C ARG A 383 -31.46 -29.28 -60.33
#